data_0a8238ff78683d9ab853f9e7fef7aa38
#
_entry.id   0a8238ff78683d9ab853f9e7fef7aa38
#
_cell.length_a   1.000
_cell.length_b   1.000
_cell.length_c   1.000
_cell.angle_alpha   90.00
_cell.angle_beta   90.00
_cell.angle_gamma   90.00
#
_symmetry.space_group_name_H-M   'P 1'
#
loop_
_entity.id
_entity.type
_entity.pdbx_description
1 polymer ?
#
loop_
_entity_poly.entity_id
_entity_poly.type
_entity_poly.pdbx_seq_one_letter_code
_entity_poly.pdbx_strand_id
1 'polypeptide(L)'
;MKVILLQNIKGFGQIGDVKNVSDGYAKNFLLPRKMAKAATGGSMKEVESLKAKRIIMIEAERKNALEAVEKLKDIVIEFARKATKTGKLFAGIGKDDLVKEIKKASGVQLQEEMIGHEEPIKHIGEHLVDLNLSPEVKTQVKVLVKAE
;
A
#
# COMPACT_ATOMS: atom_id res chain seq x y z
N MET A 1 10.36 -30.29 9.76
CA MET A 1 9.34 -30.50 8.75
C MET A 1 9.41 -29.38 7.71
N LYS A 2 9.38 -29.69 6.46
CA LYS A 2 9.33 -28.68 5.39
C LYS A 2 7.88 -28.36 5.04
N VAL A 3 7.57 -27.08 4.98
CA VAL A 3 6.23 -26.60 4.63
C VAL A 3 6.32 -25.55 3.51
N ILE A 4 5.27 -25.47 2.70
CA ILE A 4 5.09 -24.48 1.64
C ILE A 4 4.11 -23.44 2.15
N LEU A 5 4.47 -22.17 2.09
CA LEU A 5 3.59 -21.09 2.50
C LEU A 5 2.51 -20.84 1.44
N LEU A 6 1.26 -20.80 1.86
CA LEU A 6 0.09 -20.51 1.01
C LEU A 6 -0.32 -19.04 1.06
N GLN A 7 0.27 -18.27 1.97
CA GLN A 7 0.03 -16.84 2.13
C GLN A 7 1.26 -16.13 2.68
N ASN A 8 1.29 -14.82 2.55
CA ASN A 8 2.39 -14.02 3.08
C ASN A 8 2.29 -13.93 4.60
N ILE A 9 3.38 -14.27 5.30
CA ILE A 9 3.48 -14.18 6.75
C ILE A 9 4.57 -13.17 7.09
N LYS A 10 4.18 -12.06 7.69
CA LYS A 10 5.09 -10.98 8.07
C LYS A 10 6.23 -11.49 8.98
N GLY A 11 7.47 -11.23 8.58
CA GLY A 11 8.66 -11.67 9.34
C GLY A 11 9.04 -13.14 9.19
N PHE A 12 8.28 -13.92 8.41
CA PHE A 12 8.54 -15.35 8.24
C PHE A 12 8.79 -15.77 6.79
N GLY A 13 7.92 -15.36 5.86
CA GLY A 13 8.07 -15.68 4.43
C GLY A 13 6.86 -15.31 3.59
N GLN A 14 6.98 -15.57 2.31
CA GLN A 14 5.97 -15.20 1.32
C GLN A 14 5.32 -16.45 0.71
N ILE A 15 4.17 -16.24 0.06
CA ILE A 15 3.46 -17.30 -0.66
C ILE A 15 4.39 -18.01 -1.64
N GLY A 16 4.38 -19.35 -1.61
CA GLY A 16 5.25 -20.19 -2.43
C GLY A 16 6.63 -20.46 -1.84
N ASP A 17 7.00 -19.88 -0.70
CA ASP A 17 8.26 -20.18 -0.02
C ASP A 17 8.20 -21.54 0.65
N VAL A 18 9.29 -22.30 0.51
CA VAL A 18 9.50 -23.56 1.25
C VAL A 18 10.36 -23.26 2.47
N LYS A 19 9.82 -23.49 3.65
CA LYS A 19 10.50 -23.25 4.92
C LYS A 19 10.61 -24.53 5.74
N ASN A 20 11.71 -24.65 6.46
CA ASN A 20 11.88 -25.71 7.44
C ASN A 20 11.45 -25.21 8.81
N VAL A 21 10.48 -25.88 9.42
CA VAL A 21 9.87 -25.49 10.70
C VAL A 21 9.80 -26.70 11.63
N SER A 22 9.67 -26.45 12.93
CA SER A 22 9.41 -27.52 13.87
C SER A 22 8.05 -28.18 13.61
N ASP A 23 7.97 -29.48 13.83
CA ASP A 23 6.75 -30.25 13.61
C ASP A 23 5.57 -29.73 14.43
N GLY A 24 5.83 -29.32 15.67
CA GLY A 24 4.80 -28.75 16.53
C GLY A 24 4.24 -27.46 16.00
N TYR A 25 5.09 -26.55 15.54
CA TYR A 25 4.66 -25.28 14.96
C TYR A 25 3.87 -25.48 13.65
N ALA A 26 4.35 -26.37 12.80
CA ALA A 26 3.65 -26.70 11.58
C ALA A 26 2.25 -27.28 11.87
N LYS A 27 2.18 -28.33 12.69
CA LYS A 27 0.93 -29.08 12.94
C LYS A 27 -0.08 -28.31 13.78
N ASN A 28 0.36 -27.49 14.73
CA ASN A 28 -0.53 -26.80 15.67
C ASN A 28 -0.90 -25.39 15.22
N PHE A 29 -0.12 -24.76 14.36
CA PHE A 29 -0.33 -23.37 13.97
C PHE A 29 -0.53 -23.19 12.46
N LEU A 30 0.44 -23.61 11.64
CA LEU A 30 0.44 -23.31 10.21
C LEU A 30 -0.61 -24.13 9.44
N LEU A 31 -0.68 -25.43 9.66
CA LEU A 31 -1.58 -26.33 8.92
C LEU A 31 -3.06 -26.12 9.29
N PRO A 32 -3.45 -26.02 10.58
CA PRO A 32 -4.86 -25.79 10.93
C PRO A 32 -5.41 -24.47 10.42
N ARG A 33 -4.57 -23.45 10.34
CA ARG A 33 -4.94 -22.12 9.83
C ARG A 33 -4.83 -22.00 8.32
N LYS A 34 -4.46 -23.08 7.61
CA LYS A 34 -4.26 -23.09 6.15
C LYS A 34 -3.24 -22.03 5.66
N MET A 35 -2.29 -21.68 6.54
CA MET A 35 -1.23 -20.74 6.21
C MET A 35 -0.07 -21.40 5.46
N ALA A 36 0.09 -22.69 5.65
CA ALA A 36 1.06 -23.51 4.95
C ALA A 36 0.53 -24.91 4.68
N LYS A 37 1.21 -25.66 3.81
CA LYS A 37 0.95 -27.06 3.47
C LYS A 37 2.26 -27.85 3.61
N ALA A 38 2.17 -29.10 3.99
CA ALA A 38 3.35 -29.97 4.06
C ALA A 38 4.00 -30.09 2.67
N ALA A 39 5.31 -29.90 2.61
CA ALA A 39 6.08 -30.05 1.38
C ALA A 39 6.28 -31.55 1.08
N THR A 40 5.51 -32.07 0.14
CA THR A 40 5.65 -33.44 -0.37
C THR A 40 6.17 -33.38 -1.82
N GLY A 41 6.68 -34.51 -2.35
CA GLY A 41 7.25 -34.56 -3.69
C GLY A 41 6.32 -34.10 -4.80
N GLY A 42 4.99 -34.24 -4.64
CA GLY A 42 4.00 -33.72 -5.57
C GLY A 42 3.71 -32.20 -5.43
N SER A 43 4.13 -31.61 -4.32
CA SER A 43 3.87 -30.19 -4.03
C SER A 43 4.83 -29.22 -4.74
N MET A 44 5.88 -29.72 -5.39
CA MET A 44 6.84 -28.88 -6.12
C MET A 44 6.20 -28.13 -7.30
N LYS A 45 5.28 -28.79 -8.01
CA LYS A 45 4.51 -28.14 -9.09
C LYS A 45 3.59 -27.05 -8.55
N GLU A 46 3.00 -27.27 -7.36
CA GLU A 46 2.21 -26.23 -6.69
C GLU A 46 3.07 -25.03 -6.27
N VAL A 47 4.31 -25.25 -5.83
CA VAL A 47 5.27 -24.16 -5.51
C VAL A 47 5.55 -23.29 -6.72
N GLU A 48 5.82 -23.91 -7.86
CA GLU A 48 6.05 -23.19 -9.12
C GLU A 48 4.81 -22.39 -9.55
N SER A 49 3.62 -22.98 -9.45
CA SER A 49 2.36 -22.27 -9.73
C SER A 49 2.12 -21.10 -8.78
N LEU A 50 2.39 -21.24 -7.49
CA LEU A 50 2.25 -20.18 -6.50
C LEU A 50 3.26 -19.06 -6.72
N LYS A 51 4.51 -19.41 -7.06
CA LYS A 51 5.54 -18.42 -7.43
C LYS A 51 5.16 -17.66 -8.69
N ALA A 52 4.65 -18.35 -9.71
CA ALA A 52 4.18 -17.71 -10.94
C ALA A 52 3.02 -16.74 -10.68
N LYS A 53 2.03 -17.13 -9.86
CA LYS A 53 0.93 -16.26 -9.44
C LYS A 53 1.45 -15.02 -8.70
N ARG A 54 2.43 -15.20 -7.81
CA ARG A 54 3.05 -14.08 -7.08
C ARG A 54 3.71 -13.09 -8.02
N ILE A 55 4.48 -13.55 -9.00
CA ILE A 55 5.14 -12.69 -9.98
C ILE A 55 4.09 -11.87 -10.75
N ILE A 56 3.02 -12.53 -11.21
CA ILE A 56 1.91 -11.86 -11.92
C ILE A 56 1.25 -10.80 -11.03
N MET A 57 1.02 -11.11 -9.76
CA MET A 57 0.43 -10.14 -8.82
C MET A 57 1.33 -8.93 -8.60
N ILE A 58 2.64 -9.15 -8.41
CA ILE A 58 3.62 -8.06 -8.21
C ILE A 58 3.71 -7.19 -9.49
N GLU A 59 3.72 -7.79 -10.66
CA GLU A 59 3.74 -7.06 -11.92
C GLU A 59 2.46 -6.26 -12.13
N ALA A 60 1.29 -6.82 -11.78
CA ALA A 60 0.02 -6.12 -11.85
C ALA A 60 -0.04 -4.93 -10.87
N GLU A 61 0.40 -5.11 -9.63
CA GLU A 61 0.50 -4.03 -8.65
C GLU A 61 1.45 -2.93 -9.12
N ARG A 62 2.61 -3.30 -9.67
CA ARG A 62 3.57 -2.34 -10.21
C ARG A 62 2.98 -1.56 -11.39
N LYS A 63 2.31 -2.24 -12.31
CA LYS A 63 1.64 -1.60 -13.45
C LYS A 63 0.56 -0.62 -12.98
N ASN A 64 -0.29 -1.05 -12.06
CA ASN A 64 -1.33 -0.19 -11.49
C ASN A 64 -0.74 1.02 -10.76
N ALA A 65 0.37 0.83 -10.04
CA ALA A 65 1.07 1.92 -9.37
C ALA A 65 1.66 2.92 -10.38
N LEU A 66 2.25 2.46 -11.49
CA LEU A 66 2.77 3.34 -12.55
C LEU A 66 1.66 4.13 -13.24
N GLU A 67 0.54 3.48 -13.56
CA GLU A 67 -0.64 4.17 -14.13
C GLU A 67 -1.20 5.22 -13.16
N ALA A 68 -1.21 4.91 -11.87
CA ALA A 68 -1.62 5.87 -10.85
C ALA A 68 -0.65 7.07 -10.77
N VAL A 69 0.66 6.84 -10.87
CA VAL A 69 1.68 7.91 -10.93
C VAL A 69 1.43 8.83 -12.11
N GLU A 70 1.18 8.29 -13.29
CA GLU A 70 0.92 9.10 -14.49
C GLU A 70 -0.34 9.96 -14.31
N LYS A 71 -1.38 9.40 -13.73
CA LYS A 71 -2.63 10.15 -13.44
C LYS A 71 -2.44 11.22 -12.37
N LEU A 72 -1.53 11.00 -11.42
CA LEU A 72 -1.31 11.91 -10.29
C LEU A 72 -0.29 13.02 -10.58
N LYS A 73 0.61 12.85 -11.55
CA LYS A 73 1.65 13.83 -11.89
C LYS A 73 1.11 15.21 -12.28
N ASP A 74 0.01 15.24 -13.00
CA ASP A 74 -0.57 16.47 -13.55
C ASP A 74 -1.75 17.00 -12.72
N ILE A 75 -2.04 16.39 -11.60
CA ILE A 75 -3.16 16.78 -10.74
C ILE A 75 -2.70 17.74 -9.66
N VAL A 76 -3.39 18.87 -9.59
CA VAL A 76 -3.32 19.80 -8.47
C VAL A 76 -4.62 19.66 -7.69
N ILE A 77 -4.50 19.30 -6.41
CA ILE A 77 -5.65 19.14 -5.53
C ILE A 77 -5.87 20.45 -4.80
N GLU A 78 -7.07 21.00 -4.97
CA GLU A 78 -7.44 22.24 -4.31
C GLU A 78 -8.32 21.97 -3.10
N PHE A 79 -7.93 22.53 -1.95
CA PHE A 79 -8.73 22.55 -0.75
C PHE A 79 -9.15 23.98 -0.42
N ALA A 80 -10.44 24.19 -0.18
CA ALA A 80 -10.96 25.42 0.40
C ALA A 80 -11.27 25.18 1.88
N ARG A 81 -10.55 25.85 2.75
CA ARG A 81 -10.74 25.74 4.21
C ARG A 81 -10.65 27.12 4.85
N LYS A 82 -11.41 27.30 5.93
CA LYS A 82 -11.34 28.54 6.71
C LYS A 82 -9.97 28.69 7.36
N ALA A 83 -9.39 29.85 7.18
CA ALA A 83 -8.08 30.18 7.72
C ALA A 83 -8.10 31.49 8.51
N THR A 84 -7.16 31.64 9.41
CA THR A 84 -6.94 32.91 10.13
C THR A 84 -6.29 33.95 9.23
N LYS A 85 -6.32 35.21 9.66
CA LYS A 85 -5.61 36.31 8.97
C LYS A 85 -4.10 36.06 8.81
N THR A 86 -3.54 35.19 9.61
CA THR A 86 -2.12 34.77 9.58
C THR A 86 -1.85 33.59 8.66
N GLY A 87 -2.88 33.07 7.96
CA GLY A 87 -2.74 31.94 7.04
C GLY A 87 -2.77 30.56 7.69
N LYS A 88 -3.12 30.48 8.96
CA LYS A 88 -3.25 29.20 9.67
C LYS A 88 -4.69 28.67 9.55
N LEU A 89 -4.85 27.41 9.19
CA LEU A 89 -6.15 26.76 9.08
C LEU A 89 -6.78 26.54 10.47
N PHE A 90 -8.08 26.75 10.57
CA PHE A 90 -8.85 26.39 11.78
C PHE A 90 -8.95 24.88 11.95
N ALA A 91 -9.10 24.14 10.85
CA ALA A 91 -9.08 22.70 10.84
C ALA A 91 -7.96 22.22 9.91
N GLY A 92 -7.02 21.45 10.42
CA GLY A 92 -5.96 20.84 9.63
C GLY A 92 -6.51 19.84 8.61
N ILE A 93 -5.82 19.71 7.48
CA ILE A 93 -6.15 18.70 6.47
C ILE A 93 -5.40 17.42 6.81
N GLY A 94 -6.15 16.39 7.20
CA GLY A 94 -5.62 15.10 7.56
C GLY A 94 -5.44 14.16 6.36
N LYS A 95 -4.88 12.99 6.61
CA LYS A 95 -4.70 11.93 5.60
C LYS A 95 -6.04 11.51 4.97
N ASP A 96 -7.09 11.40 5.77
CA ASP A 96 -8.45 11.04 5.31
C ASP A 96 -8.99 12.02 4.27
N ASP A 97 -8.79 13.32 4.51
CA ASP A 97 -9.23 14.38 3.60
C ASP A 97 -8.44 14.30 2.28
N LEU A 98 -7.13 14.08 2.37
CA LEU A 98 -6.26 13.90 1.20
C LEU A 98 -6.69 12.69 0.36
N VAL A 99 -6.92 11.55 0.99
CA VAL A 99 -7.40 10.33 0.31
C VAL A 99 -8.71 10.58 -0.44
N LYS A 100 -9.67 11.24 0.21
CA LYS A 100 -10.99 11.53 -0.39
C LYS A 100 -10.88 12.45 -1.60
N GLU A 101 -10.10 13.52 -1.50
CA GLU A 101 -9.95 14.48 -2.60
C GLU A 101 -9.11 13.91 -3.75
N ILE A 102 -8.05 13.17 -3.44
CA ILE A 102 -7.27 12.46 -4.47
C ILE A 102 -8.16 11.47 -5.23
N LYS A 103 -8.99 10.70 -4.51
CA LYS A 103 -9.95 9.77 -5.13
C LYS A 103 -10.95 10.49 -6.04
N LYS A 104 -11.46 11.66 -5.63
CA LYS A 104 -12.37 12.45 -6.45
C LYS A 104 -11.70 13.01 -7.70
N ALA A 105 -10.47 13.51 -7.57
CA ALA A 105 -9.74 14.16 -8.65
C ALA A 105 -9.17 13.17 -9.67
N SER A 106 -8.62 12.03 -9.21
CA SER A 106 -7.93 11.05 -10.06
C SER A 106 -8.69 9.74 -10.25
N GLY A 107 -9.67 9.44 -9.42
CA GLY A 107 -10.34 8.14 -9.38
C GLY A 107 -9.50 7.02 -8.79
N VAL A 108 -8.27 7.30 -8.35
CA VAL A 108 -7.35 6.33 -7.76
C VAL A 108 -7.72 6.09 -6.30
N GLN A 109 -7.92 4.84 -5.92
CA GLN A 109 -8.09 4.47 -4.52
C GLN A 109 -6.73 4.41 -3.84
N LEU A 110 -6.56 5.25 -2.82
CA LEU A 110 -5.39 5.26 -1.96
C LEU A 110 -5.78 4.83 -0.55
N GLN A 111 -4.83 4.24 0.15
CA GLN A 111 -4.93 3.97 1.58
C GLN A 111 -4.17 5.05 2.35
N GLU A 112 -4.59 5.32 3.57
CA GLU A 112 -3.93 6.33 4.44
C GLU A 112 -2.45 6.03 4.66
N GLU A 113 -2.07 4.74 4.68
CA GLU A 113 -0.69 4.27 4.83
C GLU A 113 0.21 4.64 3.63
N MET A 114 -0.39 4.90 2.46
CA MET A 114 0.33 5.32 1.26
C MET A 114 0.71 6.79 1.28
N ILE A 115 0.12 7.58 2.19
CA ILE A 115 0.46 8.99 2.36
C ILE A 115 1.67 9.12 3.26
N GLY A 116 2.79 9.58 2.68
CA GLY A 116 4.05 9.78 3.39
C GLY A 116 4.07 10.99 4.32
N HIS A 117 3.05 11.84 4.27
CA HIS A 117 2.96 13.02 5.12
C HIS A 117 2.33 12.65 6.47
N GLU A 118 3.12 12.74 7.55
CA GLU A 118 2.66 12.33 8.89
C GLU A 118 1.84 13.42 9.60
N GLU A 119 2.15 14.68 9.33
CA GLU A 119 1.49 15.81 9.98
C GLU A 119 0.34 16.39 9.14
N PRO A 120 -0.76 16.83 9.76
CA PRO A 120 -1.83 17.49 9.03
C PRO A 120 -1.36 18.85 8.48
N ILE A 121 -1.83 19.22 7.30
CA ILE A 121 -1.56 20.52 6.70
C ILE A 121 -2.34 21.60 7.47
N LYS A 122 -1.64 22.56 8.06
CA LYS A 122 -2.21 23.60 8.91
C LYS A 122 -2.12 25.01 8.33
N HIS A 123 -1.47 25.17 7.19
CA HIS A 123 -1.25 26.47 6.56
C HIS A 123 -1.83 26.50 5.14
N ILE A 124 -2.25 27.68 4.72
CA ILE A 124 -2.65 27.94 3.33
C ILE A 124 -1.41 27.95 2.42
N GLY A 125 -1.62 27.69 1.14
CA GLY A 125 -0.58 27.72 0.12
C GLY A 125 -0.35 26.39 -0.56
N GLU A 126 0.75 26.27 -1.27
CA GLU A 126 1.16 25.06 -1.97
C GLU A 126 1.90 24.12 -1.04
N HIS A 127 1.47 22.86 -1.01
CA HIS A 127 2.12 21.80 -0.27
C HIS A 127 2.38 20.60 -1.18
N LEU A 128 3.54 19.99 -1.06
CA LEU A 128 3.87 18.74 -1.72
C LEU A 128 3.63 17.58 -0.75
N VAL A 129 2.81 16.65 -1.18
CA VAL A 129 2.49 15.45 -0.39
C VAL A 129 3.11 14.24 -1.07
N ASP A 130 3.96 13.54 -0.33
CA ASP A 130 4.58 12.32 -0.80
C ASP A 130 3.58 11.16 -0.74
N LEU A 131 3.49 10.41 -1.83
CA LEU A 131 2.65 9.22 -1.93
C LEU A 131 3.52 8.00 -2.21
N ASN A 132 3.39 7.00 -1.38
CA ASN A 132 4.06 5.71 -1.53
C ASN A 132 3.06 4.69 -2.10
N LEU A 133 2.91 4.63 -3.40
CA LEU A 133 1.96 3.74 -4.07
C LEU A 133 2.41 2.27 -4.03
N SER A 134 3.71 2.05 -4.04
CA SER A 134 4.35 0.75 -3.93
C SER A 134 5.70 0.92 -3.21
N PRO A 135 6.29 -0.13 -2.64
CA PRO A 135 7.62 -0.06 -2.04
C PRO A 135 8.69 0.52 -2.98
N GLU A 136 8.51 0.34 -4.28
CA GLU A 136 9.43 0.84 -5.32
C GLU A 136 8.92 2.11 -6.04
N VAL A 137 7.63 2.42 -5.92
CA VAL A 137 6.99 3.51 -6.67
C VAL A 137 6.53 4.60 -5.70
N LYS A 138 7.19 5.74 -5.77
CA LYS A 138 6.87 6.94 -5.00
C LYS A 138 6.53 8.08 -5.94
N THR A 139 5.57 8.90 -5.58
CA THR A 139 5.21 10.11 -6.32
C THR A 139 4.87 11.25 -5.37
N GLN A 140 4.82 12.45 -5.91
CA GLN A 140 4.41 13.64 -5.17
C GLN A 140 3.19 14.26 -5.83
N VAL A 141 2.26 14.72 -5.03
CA VAL A 141 1.07 15.44 -5.49
C VAL A 141 1.11 16.84 -4.92
N LYS A 142 0.85 17.82 -5.76
CA LYS A 142 0.72 19.21 -5.35
C LYS A 142 -0.68 19.44 -4.76
N VAL A 143 -0.71 19.93 -3.55
CA VAL A 143 -1.92 20.32 -2.84
C VAL A 143 -1.93 21.83 -2.67
N LEU A 144 -2.95 22.47 -3.20
CA LEU A 144 -3.15 23.92 -3.06
C LEU A 144 -4.26 24.17 -2.03
N VAL A 145 -3.91 24.80 -0.94
CA VAL A 145 -4.86 25.17 0.11
C VAL A 145 -5.21 26.65 -0.03
N LYS A 146 -6.48 26.92 -0.28
CA LYS A 146 -7.05 28.27 -0.39
C LYS A 146 -7.82 28.61 0.88
N ALA A 147 -7.75 29.87 1.31
CA ALA A 147 -8.63 30.39 2.35
C ALA A 147 -10.04 30.59 1.79
N GLU A 148 -11.02 30.09 2.52
CA GLU A 148 -12.44 30.26 2.22
C GLU A 148 -12.98 31.57 2.81
#